data_971b38ad3d389e9555066fb56fb1fdd4
#
_entry.id   971b38ad3d389e9555066fb56fb1fdd4
#
_cell.length_a   1.000
_cell.length_b   1.000
_cell.length_c   1.000
_cell.angle_alpha   90.00
_cell.angle_beta   90.00
_cell.angle_gamma   90.00
#
_symmetry.space_group_name_H-M   'P 1'
#
loop_
_entity.id
_entity.type
_entity.pdbx_description
1 polymer ?
#
loop_
_entity_poly.entity_id
_entity_poly.type
_entity_poly.pdbx_seq_one_letter_code
_entity_poly.pdbx_strand_id
1 'polypeptide(L)'
;MPVFSNNSAHRGTPDVPMIIPEINSDHLAVIASQRTRLGTKRGFIAVKSNCSLQSYVPLLHPLKKFGIKYAAVTTYQAISGAGKTFETMPEIVDNIIPYIGG
;
A
#
# COMPACT_ATOMS: atom_id res chain seq x y z
N MET A 1 -21.05 -6.52 2.70
CA MET A 1 -19.90 -7.19 3.34
C MET A 1 -18.69 -6.29 3.19
N PRO A 2 -17.84 -6.11 4.22
CA PRO A 2 -16.55 -5.44 4.07
C PRO A 2 -15.59 -6.24 3.18
N VAL A 3 -14.77 -5.54 2.41
CA VAL A 3 -13.71 -6.09 1.56
C VAL A 3 -12.39 -5.42 1.92
N PHE A 4 -11.40 -6.22 2.26
CA PHE A 4 -10.03 -5.76 2.49
C PHE A 4 -9.13 -6.29 1.37
N SER A 5 -8.49 -5.38 0.64
CA SER A 5 -7.70 -5.74 -0.54
C SER A 5 -6.22 -5.39 -0.35
N ASN A 6 -5.37 -6.29 -0.78
CA ASN A 6 -3.93 -6.05 -0.93
C ASN A 6 -3.57 -5.46 -2.31
N ASN A 7 -4.50 -5.46 -3.25
CA ASN A 7 -4.29 -5.00 -4.61
C ASN A 7 -4.11 -3.48 -4.66
N SER A 8 -3.30 -2.99 -5.59
CA SER A 8 -3.03 -1.56 -5.80
C SER A 8 -4.17 -0.82 -6.51
N ALA A 9 -5.11 -1.53 -7.15
CA ALA A 9 -6.12 -0.97 -8.04
C ALA A 9 -6.95 0.19 -7.43
N HIS A 10 -7.21 0.16 -6.14
CA HIS A 10 -8.02 1.18 -5.47
C HIS A 10 -7.23 2.10 -4.53
N ARG A 11 -5.89 2.04 -4.55
CA ARG A 11 -5.07 2.90 -3.66
C ARG A 11 -5.21 4.38 -3.95
N GLY A 12 -5.48 4.75 -5.20
CA GLY A 12 -5.72 6.14 -5.62
C GLY A 12 -7.19 6.55 -5.68
N THR A 13 -8.13 5.69 -5.28
CA THR A 13 -9.56 6.03 -5.29
C THR A 13 -9.90 6.90 -4.06
N PRO A 14 -10.43 8.13 -4.23
CA PRO A 14 -10.52 9.11 -3.13
C PRO A 14 -11.31 8.67 -1.90
N ASP A 15 -12.32 7.83 -2.08
CA ASP A 15 -13.18 7.35 -1.00
C ASP A 15 -12.88 5.90 -0.58
N VAL A 16 -11.76 5.35 -1.02
CA VAL A 16 -11.26 4.05 -0.56
C VAL A 16 -10.12 4.28 0.43
N PRO A 17 -10.31 3.96 1.71
CA PRO A 17 -9.26 4.18 2.69
C PRO A 17 -8.10 3.24 2.46
N MET A 18 -6.90 3.82 2.34
CA MET A 18 -5.63 3.10 2.36
C MET A 18 -5.04 3.19 3.76
N ILE A 19 -4.97 2.07 4.47
CA ILE A 19 -4.76 2.04 5.92
C ILE A 19 -3.46 1.35 6.32
N ILE A 20 -2.76 2.02 7.23
CA ILE A 20 -1.83 1.42 8.19
C ILE A 20 -2.43 1.76 9.56
N PRO A 21 -3.07 0.81 10.27
CA PRO A 21 -3.94 1.10 11.40
C PRO A 21 -3.28 1.92 12.51
N GLU A 22 -1.99 1.69 12.75
CA GLU A 22 -1.20 2.36 13.77
C GLU A 22 -0.91 3.85 13.44
N ILE A 23 -1.15 4.27 12.20
CA ILE A 23 -0.70 5.57 11.69
C ILE A 23 -1.86 6.45 11.28
N ASN A 24 -2.81 5.93 10.52
CA ASN A 24 -3.85 6.71 9.86
C ASN A 24 -5.23 6.05 9.94
N SER A 25 -5.60 5.52 11.09
CA SER A 25 -6.93 4.93 11.30
C SER A 25 -8.08 5.93 11.09
N ASP A 26 -7.83 7.23 11.24
CA ASP A 26 -8.75 8.31 10.94
C ASP A 26 -9.17 8.36 9.46
N HIS A 27 -8.35 7.84 8.55
CA HIS A 27 -8.69 7.72 7.13
C HIS A 27 -9.92 6.82 6.88
N LEU A 28 -10.32 6.00 7.84
CA LEU A 28 -11.56 5.23 7.77
C LEU A 28 -12.83 6.10 7.66
N ALA A 29 -12.75 7.38 8.00
CA ALA A 29 -13.87 8.33 7.88
C ALA A 29 -14.40 8.44 6.43
N VAL A 30 -13.55 8.24 5.41
CA VAL A 30 -13.96 8.27 3.99
C VAL A 30 -14.92 7.15 3.60
N ILE A 31 -15.09 6.11 4.45
CA ILE A 31 -16.03 5.01 4.21
C ILE A 31 -17.47 5.52 4.12
N ALA A 32 -17.82 6.60 4.82
CA ALA A 32 -19.15 7.18 4.74
C ALA A 32 -19.46 7.66 3.30
N SER A 33 -18.54 8.40 2.70
CA SER A 33 -18.61 8.82 1.29
C SER A 33 -18.68 7.64 0.33
N GLN A 34 -17.82 6.64 0.54
CA GLN A 34 -17.79 5.45 -0.29
C GLN A 34 -19.14 4.71 -0.28
N ARG A 35 -19.74 4.54 0.89
CA ARG A 35 -21.07 3.91 1.03
C ARG A 35 -22.14 4.66 0.27
N THR A 36 -22.13 5.99 0.31
CA THR A 36 -23.05 6.84 -0.45
C THR A 36 -22.87 6.59 -1.95
N ARG A 37 -21.65 6.62 -2.45
CA ARG A 37 -21.35 6.38 -3.87
C ARG A 37 -21.75 4.98 -4.34
N LEU A 38 -21.49 3.96 -3.53
CA LEU A 38 -21.78 2.56 -3.87
C LEU A 38 -23.20 2.11 -3.53
N GLY A 39 -24.01 2.95 -2.89
CA GLY A 39 -25.35 2.59 -2.44
C GLY A 39 -25.40 1.47 -1.40
N THR A 40 -24.34 1.31 -0.61
CA THR A 40 -24.24 0.22 0.36
C THR A 40 -24.50 0.69 1.78
N LYS A 41 -25.25 -0.11 2.56
CA LYS A 41 -25.52 0.21 3.97
C LYS A 41 -24.40 -0.24 4.91
N ARG A 42 -23.78 -1.37 4.66
CA ARG A 42 -22.78 -2.01 5.53
C ARG A 42 -21.48 -2.43 4.83
N GLY A 43 -21.52 -2.51 3.49
CA GLY A 43 -20.35 -2.86 2.69
C GLY A 43 -19.39 -1.68 2.60
N PHE A 44 -18.10 -1.99 2.46
CA PHE A 44 -17.05 -1.05 2.10
C PHE A 44 -15.83 -1.80 1.56
N ILE A 45 -14.98 -1.07 0.88
CA ILE A 45 -13.66 -1.52 0.42
C ILE A 45 -12.62 -0.72 1.18
N ALA A 46 -11.64 -1.38 1.76
CA ALA A 46 -10.43 -0.77 2.30
C ALA A 46 -9.22 -1.48 1.71
N VAL A 47 -8.15 -0.74 1.50
CA VAL A 47 -6.94 -1.28 0.89
C VAL A 47 -5.74 -1.13 1.82
N LYS A 48 -4.83 -2.08 1.71
CA LYS A 48 -3.52 -2.02 2.33
C LYS A 48 -2.60 -1.11 1.51
N SER A 49 -1.71 -0.37 2.18
CA SER A 49 -0.64 0.38 1.53
C SER A 49 0.36 -0.56 0.83
N ASN A 50 1.33 0.00 0.11
CA ASN A 50 2.43 -0.77 -0.48
C ASN A 50 3.14 -1.62 0.59
N CYS A 51 3.51 -2.86 0.23
CA CYS A 51 4.16 -3.79 1.15
C CYS A 51 5.49 -3.26 1.71
N SER A 52 6.28 -2.56 0.90
CA SER A 52 7.54 -1.95 1.34
C SER A 52 7.32 -0.90 2.43
N LEU A 53 6.29 -0.06 2.29
CA LEU A 53 5.96 0.96 3.30
C LEU A 53 5.64 0.35 4.66
N GLN A 54 4.96 -0.78 4.69
CA GLN A 54 4.53 -1.42 5.93
C GLN A 54 5.68 -2.02 6.74
N SER A 55 6.84 -2.23 6.14
CA SER A 55 8.00 -2.76 6.84
C SER A 55 8.72 -1.72 7.70
N TYR A 56 8.70 -0.45 7.33
CA TYR A 56 9.49 0.58 8.02
C TYR A 56 8.68 1.78 8.52
N VAL A 57 7.58 2.15 7.88
CA VAL A 57 6.81 3.34 8.27
C VAL A 57 6.21 3.23 9.68
N PRO A 58 5.68 2.07 10.13
CA PRO A 58 5.24 1.90 11.52
C PRO A 58 6.36 2.08 12.55
N LEU A 59 7.59 1.72 12.19
CA LEU A 59 8.76 1.91 13.05
C LEU A 59 9.21 3.37 13.12
N LEU A 60 9.05 4.11 12.02
CA LEU A 60 9.39 5.54 11.96
C LEU A 60 8.32 6.41 12.62
N HIS A 61 7.06 5.99 12.62
CA HIS A 61 5.96 6.81 13.12
C HIS A 61 6.14 7.29 14.57
N PRO A 62 6.55 6.46 15.55
CA PRO A 62 6.82 6.93 16.91
C PRO A 62 7.94 7.97 17.00
N LEU A 63 8.86 7.96 16.03
CA LEU A 63 9.98 8.90 15.97
C LEU A 63 9.60 10.27 15.40
N LYS A 64 8.38 10.41 14.86
CA LYS A 64 7.86 11.68 14.33
C LYS A 64 7.99 12.82 15.34
N LYS A 65 7.83 12.55 16.63
CA LYS A 65 7.98 13.53 17.72
C LYS A 65 9.38 14.17 17.80
N PHE A 66 10.39 13.53 17.22
CA PHE A 66 11.76 14.04 17.17
C PHE A 66 12.05 14.86 15.90
N GLY A 67 11.07 15.03 15.02
CA GLY A 67 11.18 15.85 13.81
C GLY A 67 12.04 15.20 12.73
N ILE A 68 11.64 14.04 12.23
CA ILE A 68 12.31 13.39 11.09
C ILE A 68 12.28 14.33 9.88
N LYS A 69 13.47 14.72 9.40
CA LYS A 69 13.62 15.63 8.26
C LYS A 69 13.91 14.89 6.95
N TYR A 70 14.55 13.73 7.05
CA TYR A 70 14.99 12.99 5.88
C TYR A 70 15.01 11.48 6.16
N ALA A 71 14.65 10.68 5.16
CA ALA A 71 14.81 9.23 5.18
C ALA A 71 15.25 8.76 3.78
N ALA A 72 16.37 8.03 3.69
CA ALA A 72 16.78 7.33 2.48
C ALA A 72 16.40 5.87 2.62
N VAL A 73 15.67 5.35 1.62
CA VAL A 73 15.18 3.97 1.65
C VAL A 73 15.54 3.29 0.34
N THR A 74 16.17 2.13 0.45
CA THR A 74 16.41 1.22 -0.67
C THR A 74 15.69 -0.08 -0.41
N THR A 75 14.92 -0.54 -1.38
CA THR A 75 14.17 -1.80 -1.27
C THR A 75 14.64 -2.80 -2.33
N TYR A 76 14.69 -4.06 -1.93
CA TYR A 76 14.90 -5.19 -2.83
C TYR A 76 13.62 -6.01 -2.84
N GLN A 77 13.04 -6.17 -4.02
CA GLN A 77 11.77 -6.87 -4.17
C GLN A 77 11.92 -8.05 -5.12
N ALA A 78 11.41 -9.20 -4.72
CA ALA A 78 11.29 -10.34 -5.61
C ALA A 78 10.30 -10.05 -6.75
N ILE A 79 10.55 -10.59 -7.93
CA ILE A 79 9.71 -10.39 -9.12
C ILE A 79 8.27 -10.87 -8.92
N SER A 80 8.04 -11.85 -8.05
CA SER A 80 6.71 -12.30 -7.66
C SER A 80 5.85 -11.19 -7.04
N GLY A 81 6.46 -10.23 -6.34
CA GLY A 81 5.78 -9.04 -5.83
C GLY A 81 5.24 -8.11 -6.93
N ALA A 82 5.80 -8.19 -8.14
CA ALA A 82 5.32 -7.51 -9.35
C ALA A 82 4.40 -8.41 -10.22
N GLY A 83 4.04 -9.61 -9.74
CA GLY A 83 3.26 -10.58 -10.50
C GLY A 83 4.01 -11.20 -11.68
N LYS A 84 5.35 -11.19 -11.63
CA LYS A 84 6.22 -11.74 -12.67
C LYS A 84 6.80 -13.09 -12.25
N THR A 85 7.21 -13.88 -13.25
CA THR A 85 7.91 -15.16 -13.09
C THR A 85 9.20 -15.11 -13.90
N PHE A 86 10.08 -16.09 -13.72
CA PHE A 86 11.28 -16.22 -14.55
C PHE A 86 10.96 -16.43 -16.04
N GLU A 87 9.81 -16.99 -16.37
CA GLU A 87 9.35 -17.14 -17.76
C GLU A 87 8.93 -15.79 -18.38
N THR A 88 8.27 -14.93 -17.59
CA THR A 88 7.77 -13.62 -18.04
C THR A 88 8.80 -12.50 -17.91
N MET A 89 9.92 -12.75 -17.22
CA MET A 89 10.99 -11.79 -16.96
C MET A 89 12.33 -12.53 -16.83
N PRO A 90 12.80 -13.20 -17.91
CA PRO A 90 14.01 -14.03 -17.86
C PRO A 90 15.29 -13.23 -17.59
N GLU A 91 15.31 -11.94 -17.91
CA GLU A 91 16.44 -11.03 -17.67
C GLU A 91 16.77 -10.80 -16.19
N ILE A 92 15.90 -11.26 -15.28
CA ILE A 92 16.15 -11.15 -13.83
C ILE A 92 17.09 -12.25 -13.31
N VAL A 93 17.29 -13.31 -14.07
CA VAL A 93 18.18 -14.42 -13.63
C VAL A 93 19.59 -13.87 -13.45
N ASP A 94 20.14 -14.08 -12.24
CA ASP A 94 21.45 -13.57 -11.82
C ASP A 94 21.65 -12.06 -11.99
N ASN A 95 20.54 -11.28 -11.96
CA ASN A 95 20.55 -9.87 -12.24
C ASN A 95 19.69 -9.06 -11.23
N ILE A 96 19.91 -7.74 -11.21
CA ILE A 96 19.10 -6.76 -10.50
C ILE A 96 18.59 -5.74 -11.53
N ILE A 97 17.26 -5.58 -11.59
CA ILE A 97 16.64 -4.61 -12.47
C ILE A 97 16.21 -3.40 -11.61
N PRO A 98 16.80 -2.21 -11.82
CA PRO A 98 16.39 -1.01 -11.11
C PRO A 98 15.01 -0.54 -11.58
N TYR A 99 14.33 0.22 -10.71
CA TYR A 99 13.05 0.88 -11.02
C TYR A 99 11.92 -0.08 -11.43
N ILE A 100 11.66 -1.08 -10.60
CA ILE A 100 10.55 -2.01 -10.84
C ILE A 100 9.21 -1.25 -10.93
N GLY A 101 8.50 -1.39 -12.05
CA GLY A 101 7.23 -0.73 -12.32
C GLY A 101 7.33 0.77 -12.65
N GLY A 102 8.51 1.28 -12.86
CA GLY A 102 8.78 2.69 -13.23
C GLY A 102 8.73 2.92 -14.72
#